data_88276313c310322c098b8f7531872153
#
_entry.id   88276313c310322c098b8f7531872153
#
_cell.length_a   1.000
_cell.length_b   1.000
_cell.length_c   1.000
_cell.angle_alpha   90.00
_cell.angle_beta   90.00
_cell.angle_gamma   90.00
#
_symmetry.space_group_name_H-M   'P 1'
#
loop_
_entity.id
_entity.type
_entity.pdbx_description
1 polymer ?
#
loop_
_entity_poly.entity_id
_entity_poly.type
_entity_poly.pdbx_seq_one_letter_code
_entity_poly.pdbx_strand_id
1 'polypeptide(L)'
;MICENQVDDTDTAKWTIYMLAQQLQELAPACKTEVCDLEDESLLYDTIRESDFLINCTNVGMAPHEEETLIHDMSVYREDLVVAEIIYNPKETKMMKDAKAAGVKKIVGGKGMLLWQGVEAFKLYTGQDMPVEEVKKLFFAE
;
A
#
# COMPACT_ATOMS: atom_id res chain seq x y z
N MET A 1 10.60 1.94 5.21
CA MET A 1 11.19 2.42 3.93
C MET A 1 10.09 2.96 3.03
N ILE A 2 10.36 4.01 2.29
CA ILE A 2 9.45 4.61 1.30
C ILE A 2 10.11 4.40 -0.06
N CYS A 3 9.40 3.73 -0.98
CA CYS A 3 9.92 3.51 -2.33
C CYS A 3 9.13 4.35 -3.34
N GLU A 4 9.81 4.84 -4.35
CA GLU A 4 9.28 5.72 -5.37
C GLU A 4 8.90 4.94 -6.63
N ASN A 5 7.75 5.26 -7.22
CA ASN A 5 7.38 4.81 -8.55
C ASN A 5 7.60 5.94 -9.56
N GLN A 6 7.98 5.60 -10.79
CA GLN A 6 8.17 6.58 -11.85
C GLN A 6 6.86 7.33 -12.15
N VAL A 7 6.87 8.64 -11.86
CA VAL A 7 5.88 9.58 -12.39
C VAL A 7 6.59 10.34 -13.51
N ASP A 8 5.88 10.70 -14.57
CA ASP A 8 6.43 11.39 -15.75
C ASP A 8 7.17 12.72 -15.47
N ASP A 9 7.09 13.22 -14.23
CA ASP A 9 7.91 14.32 -13.72
C ASP A 9 8.76 13.82 -12.54
N THR A 10 9.82 13.08 -12.89
CA THR A 10 10.69 12.34 -11.98
C THR A 10 11.32 13.21 -10.90
N ASP A 11 11.69 14.45 -11.20
CA ASP A 11 12.36 15.33 -10.24
C ASP A 11 11.43 15.80 -9.14
N THR A 12 10.17 16.14 -9.46
CA THR A 12 9.20 16.63 -8.46
C THR A 12 8.75 15.50 -7.54
N ALA A 13 8.52 14.29 -8.06
CA ALA A 13 8.12 13.15 -7.24
C ALA A 13 9.23 12.72 -6.29
N LYS A 14 10.46 12.58 -6.77
CA LYS A 14 11.65 12.30 -5.94
C LYS A 14 11.79 13.31 -4.82
N TRP A 15 11.71 14.59 -5.16
CA TRP A 15 11.83 15.66 -4.17
C TRP A 15 10.75 15.56 -3.10
N THR A 16 9.51 15.27 -3.47
CA THR A 16 8.37 15.13 -2.55
C THR A 16 8.58 14.00 -1.55
N ILE A 17 9.08 12.84 -1.99
CA ILE A 17 9.33 11.68 -1.12
C ILE A 17 10.48 11.95 -0.14
N TYR A 18 11.57 12.56 -0.60
CA TYR A 18 12.67 12.95 0.28
C TYR A 18 12.22 13.98 1.34
N MET A 19 11.40 14.96 0.95
CA MET A 19 10.84 15.93 1.89
C MET A 19 9.93 15.27 2.91
N LEU A 20 9.09 14.32 2.50
CA LEU A 20 8.24 13.56 3.41
C LEU A 20 9.07 12.74 4.40
N ALA A 21 10.10 12.04 3.93
CA ALA A 21 10.98 11.26 4.78
C ALA A 21 11.69 12.15 5.81
N GLN A 22 12.15 13.33 5.41
CA GLN A 22 12.76 14.31 6.31
C GLN A 22 11.76 14.82 7.37
N GLN A 23 10.55 15.20 6.96
CA GLN A 23 9.49 15.62 7.88
C GLN A 23 9.13 14.53 8.89
N LEU A 24 9.03 13.29 8.45
CA LEU A 24 8.78 12.15 9.35
C LEU A 24 9.93 11.96 10.35
N GLN A 25 11.17 12.12 9.92
CA GLN A 25 12.32 12.03 10.82
C GLN A 25 12.34 13.15 11.86
N GLU A 26 11.90 14.37 11.49
CA GLU A 26 11.78 15.50 12.42
C GLU A 26 10.64 15.30 13.42
N LEU A 27 9.48 14.83 12.95
CA LEU A 27 8.29 14.62 13.80
C LEU A 27 8.44 13.39 14.71
N ALA A 28 9.15 12.38 14.28
CA ALA A 28 9.35 11.12 14.99
C ALA A 28 10.83 10.72 14.97
N PRO A 29 11.71 11.37 15.77
CA PRO A 29 13.17 11.13 15.72
C PRO A 29 13.59 9.69 16.06
N ALA A 30 12.73 8.93 16.74
CA ALA A 30 12.96 7.51 17.02
C ALA A 30 12.62 6.59 15.83
N CYS A 31 11.93 7.11 14.82
CA CYS A 31 11.57 6.37 13.61
C CYS A 31 12.69 6.58 12.57
N LYS A 32 13.28 5.49 12.11
CA LYS A 32 14.27 5.55 11.02
C LYS A 32 13.53 5.51 9.68
N THR A 33 13.71 6.54 8.86
CA THR A 33 13.17 6.62 7.51
C THR A 33 14.28 6.45 6.48
N GLU A 34 14.02 5.63 5.47
CA GLU A 34 14.92 5.43 4.33
C GLU A 34 14.10 5.53 3.03
N VAL A 35 14.69 6.12 2.00
CA VAL A 35 14.12 6.18 0.65
C VAL A 35 15.00 5.34 -0.27
N CYS A 36 14.37 4.49 -1.08
CA CYS A 36 15.09 3.73 -2.10
C CYS A 36 14.40 3.89 -3.46
N ASP A 37 15.17 3.69 -4.52
CA ASP A 37 14.67 3.59 -5.87
C ASP A 37 14.05 2.21 -6.08
N LEU A 38 12.84 2.16 -6.66
CA LEU A 38 12.18 0.90 -6.99
C LEU A 38 12.89 0.13 -8.11
N GLU A 39 13.72 0.82 -8.93
CA GLU A 39 14.53 0.16 -9.95
C GLU A 39 15.73 -0.59 -9.34
N ASP A 40 16.12 -0.29 -8.10
CA ASP A 40 17.09 -1.11 -7.36
C ASP A 40 16.38 -2.33 -6.73
N GLU A 41 16.07 -3.30 -7.58
CA GLU A 41 15.40 -4.55 -7.17
C GLU A 41 16.12 -5.29 -6.05
N SER A 42 17.46 -5.24 -6.02
CA SER A 42 18.23 -5.91 -4.98
C SER A 42 17.96 -5.31 -3.61
N LEU A 43 18.05 -3.99 -3.51
CA LEU A 43 17.77 -3.27 -2.27
C LEU A 43 16.29 -3.40 -1.85
N LEU A 44 15.38 -3.32 -2.82
CA LEU A 44 13.95 -3.49 -2.59
C LEU A 44 13.65 -4.86 -1.97
N TYR A 45 14.13 -5.94 -2.59
CA TYR A 45 13.84 -7.30 -2.14
C TYR A 45 14.52 -7.63 -0.81
N ASP A 46 15.75 -7.16 -0.58
CA ASP A 46 16.41 -7.33 0.71
C ASP A 46 15.65 -6.61 1.83
N THR A 47 15.14 -5.40 1.55
CA THR A 47 14.32 -4.66 2.51
C THR A 47 12.98 -5.34 2.79
N ILE A 48 12.31 -5.90 1.77
CA ILE A 48 11.06 -6.64 1.97
C ILE A 48 11.32 -7.88 2.84
N ARG A 49 12.45 -8.57 2.66
CA ARG A 49 12.81 -9.74 3.48
C ARG A 49 13.00 -9.40 4.96
N GLU A 50 13.36 -8.16 5.29
CA GLU A 50 13.53 -7.69 6.67
C GLU A 50 12.30 -6.96 7.23
N SER A 51 11.26 -6.74 6.41
CA SER A 51 10.06 -5.97 6.79
C SER A 51 8.98 -6.85 7.39
N ASP A 52 8.19 -6.31 8.32
CA ASP A 52 6.96 -6.91 8.83
C ASP A 52 5.75 -6.57 7.96
N PHE A 53 5.80 -5.44 7.25
CA PHE A 53 4.73 -4.92 6.42
C PHE A 53 5.24 -4.52 5.04
N LEU A 54 4.50 -4.92 4.01
CA LEU A 54 4.63 -4.44 2.63
C LEU A 54 3.32 -3.78 2.22
N ILE A 55 3.36 -2.49 1.91
CA ILE A 55 2.16 -1.73 1.52
C ILE A 55 2.37 -1.16 0.13
N ASN A 56 1.55 -1.57 -0.85
CA ASN A 56 1.52 -0.92 -2.16
C ASN A 56 0.65 0.33 -2.10
N CYS A 57 1.30 1.48 -2.20
CA CYS A 57 0.65 2.79 -2.29
C CYS A 57 0.71 3.38 -3.71
N THR A 58 1.06 2.56 -4.72
CA THR A 58 1.14 2.96 -6.12
C THR A 58 -0.15 2.59 -6.87
N ASN A 59 -0.21 2.95 -8.14
CA ASN A 59 -1.28 2.53 -9.06
C ASN A 59 -0.94 1.23 -9.83
N VAL A 60 0.21 0.61 -9.59
CA VAL A 60 0.62 -0.63 -10.27
C VAL A 60 -0.28 -1.78 -9.84
N GLY A 61 -0.91 -2.43 -10.82
CA GLY A 61 -1.92 -3.48 -10.60
C GLY A 61 -3.36 -2.96 -10.54
N MET A 62 -3.57 -1.64 -10.76
CA MET A 62 -4.90 -1.05 -10.91
C MET A 62 -5.42 -1.21 -12.35
N ALA A 63 -6.74 -1.32 -12.53
CA ALA A 63 -7.34 -1.32 -13.86
C ALA A 63 -6.93 -0.07 -14.67
N PRO A 64 -6.60 -0.18 -15.97
CA PRO A 64 -6.72 -1.38 -16.81
C PRO A 64 -5.49 -2.33 -16.82
N HIS A 65 -4.46 -2.07 -16.01
CA HIS A 65 -3.19 -2.79 -15.98
C HIS A 65 -3.11 -3.78 -14.82
N GLU A 66 -4.14 -4.63 -14.67
CA GLU A 66 -4.34 -5.50 -13.50
C GLU A 66 -3.31 -6.63 -13.36
N GLU A 67 -2.58 -6.95 -14.45
CA GLU A 67 -1.56 -7.99 -14.46
C GLU A 67 -0.16 -7.46 -14.10
N GLU A 68 -0.02 -6.16 -13.87
CA GLU A 68 1.24 -5.56 -13.44
C GLU A 68 1.47 -5.73 -11.94
N THR A 69 2.74 -5.86 -11.56
CA THR A 69 3.18 -5.95 -10.17
C THR A 69 4.56 -5.31 -10.01
N LEU A 70 4.83 -4.75 -8.85
CA LEU A 70 6.15 -4.24 -8.49
C LEU A 70 7.10 -5.34 -8.00
N ILE A 71 6.56 -6.47 -7.58
CA ILE A 71 7.32 -7.55 -6.96
C ILE A 71 7.32 -8.76 -7.89
N HIS A 72 8.47 -9.04 -8.50
CA HIS A 72 8.64 -10.16 -9.43
C HIS A 72 9.29 -11.39 -8.75
N ASP A 73 10.02 -11.19 -7.67
CA ASP A 73 10.61 -12.27 -6.89
C ASP A 73 9.63 -12.80 -5.84
N MET A 74 9.01 -13.95 -6.12
CA MET A 74 8.07 -14.60 -5.21
C MET A 74 8.70 -15.02 -3.87
N SER A 75 10.02 -15.15 -3.80
CA SER A 75 10.73 -15.59 -2.59
C SER A 75 10.72 -14.56 -1.45
N VAL A 76 10.38 -13.32 -1.74
CA VAL A 76 10.29 -12.26 -0.72
C VAL A 76 9.02 -12.34 0.13
N TYR A 77 8.00 -13.05 -0.37
CA TYR A 77 6.73 -13.24 0.36
C TYR A 77 6.89 -14.32 1.43
N ARG A 78 7.03 -13.91 2.67
CA ARG A 78 7.09 -14.81 3.81
C ARG A 78 5.71 -15.01 4.43
N GLU A 79 5.49 -16.12 5.10
CA GLU A 79 4.24 -16.46 5.77
C GLU A 79 3.80 -15.42 6.83
N ASP A 80 4.76 -14.79 7.50
CA ASP A 80 4.58 -13.79 8.55
C ASP A 80 4.50 -12.35 8.05
N LEU A 81 4.85 -12.09 6.78
CA LEU A 81 4.73 -10.78 6.16
C LEU A 81 3.26 -10.36 6.10
N VAL A 82 2.97 -9.10 6.45
CA VAL A 82 1.66 -8.50 6.21
C VAL A 82 1.70 -7.72 4.90
N VAL A 83 0.90 -8.15 3.92
CA VAL A 83 0.80 -7.47 2.62
C VAL A 83 -0.47 -6.63 2.60
N ALA A 84 -0.35 -5.35 2.30
CA ALA A 84 -1.45 -4.42 2.21
C ALA A 84 -1.48 -3.69 0.87
N GLU A 85 -2.67 -3.35 0.43
CA GLU A 85 -2.96 -2.73 -0.85
C GLU A 85 -3.92 -1.55 -0.67
N ILE A 86 -3.64 -0.41 -1.31
CA ILE A 86 -4.60 0.71 -1.35
C ILE A 86 -5.54 0.63 -2.56
N ILE A 87 -5.19 -0.17 -3.57
CA ILE A 87 -6.03 -0.39 -4.74
C ILE A 87 -7.28 -1.16 -4.32
N TYR A 88 -8.45 -0.65 -4.71
CA TYR A 88 -9.76 -1.29 -4.44
C TYR A 88 -10.44 -1.82 -5.71
N ASN A 89 -9.91 -1.49 -6.88
CA ASN A 89 -10.34 -1.99 -8.19
C ASN A 89 -9.11 -2.31 -9.07
N PRO A 90 -8.80 -3.59 -9.35
CA PRO A 90 -9.59 -4.79 -9.02
C PRO A 90 -9.67 -5.08 -7.52
N LYS A 91 -10.58 -5.96 -7.13
CA LYS A 91 -10.75 -6.41 -5.73
C LYS A 91 -9.50 -7.10 -5.20
N GLU A 92 -8.79 -7.84 -6.05
CA GLU A 92 -7.58 -8.58 -5.75
C GLU A 92 -6.53 -8.30 -6.84
N THR A 93 -5.50 -7.53 -6.48
CA THR A 93 -4.40 -7.18 -7.40
C THR A 93 -3.49 -8.38 -7.67
N LYS A 94 -2.63 -8.27 -8.68
CA LYS A 94 -1.59 -9.28 -8.97
C LYS A 94 -0.70 -9.51 -7.74
N MET A 95 -0.25 -8.45 -7.06
CA MET A 95 0.55 -8.54 -5.85
C MET A 95 -0.16 -9.35 -4.75
N MET A 96 -1.45 -9.13 -4.53
CA MET A 96 -2.24 -9.92 -3.54
C MET A 96 -2.35 -11.39 -3.93
N LYS A 97 -2.59 -11.69 -5.21
CA LYS A 97 -2.65 -13.07 -5.73
C LYS A 97 -1.32 -13.79 -5.54
N ASP A 98 -0.22 -13.12 -5.86
CA ASP A 98 1.14 -13.65 -5.73
C ASP A 98 1.50 -13.90 -4.25
N ALA A 99 1.23 -12.94 -3.37
CA ALA A 99 1.42 -13.10 -1.94
C ALA A 99 0.62 -14.29 -1.36
N LYS A 100 -0.62 -14.45 -1.79
CA LYS A 100 -1.48 -15.58 -1.40
C LYS A 100 -0.94 -16.93 -1.89
N ALA A 101 -0.48 -16.96 -3.14
CA ALA A 101 0.13 -18.17 -3.72
C ALA A 101 1.44 -18.56 -3.00
N ALA A 102 2.20 -17.57 -2.51
CA ALA A 102 3.42 -17.79 -1.74
C ALA A 102 3.16 -18.17 -0.25
N GLY A 103 1.90 -18.11 0.21
CA GLY A 103 1.53 -18.53 1.57
C GLY A 103 1.47 -17.43 2.61
N VAL A 104 1.46 -16.16 2.21
CA VAL A 104 1.25 -15.03 3.12
C VAL A 104 -0.12 -15.16 3.80
N LYS A 105 -0.15 -15.08 5.13
CA LYS A 105 -1.38 -15.29 5.92
C LYS A 105 -2.21 -14.04 6.12
N LYS A 106 -1.59 -12.86 6.08
CA LYS A 106 -2.27 -11.59 6.32
C LYS A 106 -2.18 -10.70 5.08
N ILE A 107 -3.27 -10.65 4.34
CA ILE A 107 -3.41 -9.82 3.13
C ILE A 107 -4.60 -8.89 3.32
N VAL A 108 -4.38 -7.58 3.16
CA VAL A 108 -5.37 -6.52 3.35
C VAL A 108 -5.58 -5.77 2.04
N GLY A 109 -6.79 -5.79 1.50
CA GLY A 109 -7.14 -5.08 0.27
C GLY A 109 -7.64 -3.66 0.50
N GLY A 110 -7.56 -2.82 -0.54
CA GLY A 110 -7.90 -1.39 -0.49
C GLY A 110 -9.37 -1.06 -0.21
N LYS A 111 -10.31 -2.01 -0.38
CA LYS A 111 -11.73 -1.79 -0.06
C LYS A 111 -11.95 -1.41 1.41
N GLY A 112 -11.20 -2.01 2.33
CA GLY A 112 -11.27 -1.67 3.75
C GLY A 112 -10.85 -0.22 4.00
N MET A 113 -9.75 0.21 3.40
CA MET A 113 -9.27 1.58 3.50
C MET A 113 -10.30 2.57 2.94
N LEU A 114 -10.87 2.27 1.76
CA LEU A 114 -11.90 3.10 1.13
C LEU A 114 -13.13 3.29 2.03
N LEU A 115 -13.57 2.24 2.70
CA LEU A 115 -14.70 2.31 3.63
C LEU A 115 -14.34 3.18 4.86
N TRP A 116 -13.24 2.87 5.53
CA TRP A 116 -12.92 3.51 6.80
C TRP A 116 -12.54 4.99 6.66
N GLN A 117 -11.87 5.38 5.57
CA GLN A 117 -11.68 6.81 5.28
C GLN A 117 -13.02 7.53 5.08
N GLY A 118 -14.00 6.86 4.44
CA GLY A 118 -15.35 7.38 4.27
C GLY A 118 -16.08 7.56 5.60
N VAL A 119 -15.90 6.65 6.55
CA VAL A 119 -16.45 6.76 7.92
C VAL A 119 -15.96 8.03 8.61
N GLU A 120 -14.65 8.26 8.59
CA GLU A 120 -14.05 9.44 9.21
C GLU A 120 -14.48 10.74 8.49
N ALA A 121 -14.50 10.74 7.16
CA ALA A 121 -14.96 11.88 6.39
C ALA A 121 -16.45 12.21 6.67
N PHE A 122 -17.30 11.19 6.73
CA PHE A 122 -18.72 11.36 7.06
C PHE A 122 -18.91 12.02 8.44
N LYS A 123 -18.16 11.55 9.43
CA LYS A 123 -18.19 12.12 10.78
C LYS A 123 -17.71 13.58 10.80
N LEU A 124 -16.65 13.91 10.06
CA LEU A 124 -16.13 15.27 9.94
C LEU A 124 -17.15 16.23 9.29
N TYR A 125 -17.85 15.77 8.24
CA TYR A 125 -18.78 16.62 7.51
C TYR A 125 -20.15 16.75 8.19
N THR A 126 -20.62 15.72 8.88
CA THR A 126 -22.00 15.68 9.42
C THR A 126 -22.05 15.79 10.93
N GLY A 127 -20.96 15.56 11.63
CA GLY A 127 -20.93 15.42 13.09
C GLY A 127 -21.60 14.13 13.61
N GLN A 128 -21.97 13.21 12.71
CA GLN A 128 -22.69 11.98 13.06
C GLN A 128 -21.84 10.75 12.72
N ASP A 129 -22.08 9.64 13.39
CA ASP A 129 -21.46 8.38 13.05
C ASP A 129 -22.15 7.75 11.84
N MET A 130 -21.35 7.25 10.88
CA MET A 130 -21.84 6.57 9.69
C MET A 130 -22.41 5.19 10.06
N PRO A 131 -23.56 4.76 9.49
CA PRO A 131 -24.10 3.41 9.69
C PRO A 131 -23.26 2.37 8.91
N VAL A 132 -22.08 2.05 9.42
CA VAL A 132 -21.02 1.27 8.75
C VAL A 132 -21.53 -0.08 8.25
N GLU A 133 -22.31 -0.80 9.07
CA GLU A 133 -22.78 -2.15 8.72
C GLU A 133 -23.80 -2.13 7.57
N GLU A 134 -24.61 -1.08 7.48
CA GLU A 134 -25.54 -0.90 6.36
C GLU A 134 -24.79 -0.55 5.09
N VAL A 135 -23.81 0.34 5.16
CA VAL A 135 -22.96 0.73 4.04
C VAL A 135 -22.15 -0.46 3.53
N LYS A 136 -21.55 -1.26 4.43
CA LYS A 136 -20.87 -2.51 4.05
C LYS A 136 -21.79 -3.43 3.28
N LYS A 137 -23.01 -3.65 3.80
CA LYS A 137 -23.99 -4.56 3.20
C LYS A 137 -24.46 -4.13 1.82
N LEU A 138 -24.56 -2.82 1.58
CA LEU A 138 -25.05 -2.28 0.31
C LEU A 138 -23.96 -2.14 -0.76
N PHE A 139 -22.74 -1.76 -0.38
CA PHE A 139 -21.70 -1.35 -1.33
C PHE A 139 -20.41 -2.19 -1.26
N PHE A 140 -20.19 -2.94 -0.17
CA PHE A 140 -18.98 -3.72 0.05
C PHE A 140 -19.26 -5.21 0.24
N ALA A 141 -20.51 -5.66 0.01
CA ALA A 141 -20.84 -7.08 0.00
C ALA A 141 -20.02 -7.81 -1.07
N GLU A 142 -19.59 -9.02 -0.76
CA GLU A 142 -18.80 -9.90 -1.65
C GLU A 142 -19.62 -10.44 -2.80
#